data_5d786bf209685bfb8a18489afa364952
#
_entry.id   5d786bf209685bfb8a18489afa364952
#
_cell.length_a   1.000
_cell.length_b   1.000
_cell.length_c   1.000
_cell.angle_alpha   90.00
_cell.angle_beta   90.00
_cell.angle_gamma   90.00
#
_symmetry.space_group_name_H-M   'P 1'
#
loop_
_entity.id
_entity.type
_entity.pdbx_description
1 polymer ?
#
loop_
_entity_poly.entity_id
_entity_poly.type
_entity_poly.pdbx_seq_one_letter_code
_entity_poly.pdbx_strand_id
1 'polypeptide(L)'
;RSEARTLIMKKPIIHWCMRGATKGAMAAQQGVSLIMVMLIMVVVSMLGIGGVQIAMMAERGSRNDRDMQIAFQAAEAALIDAEFDITSKFTASKRVVNPFDKENATFLFLQDCGSSGDSLGLCAENPTGQVPAWLKVDFTDAATGAKTVEFGKFTGRAFPVGTVGIQPYKKPRYIIELVNDYKNPGASPFFRVTAMGFGPRPD
;
A
#
# COMPACT_ATOMS: atom_id res chain seq x y z
N ARG A 1 69.51 20.13 13.19
CA ARG A 1 69.67 21.60 12.98
C ARG A 1 68.32 22.13 12.56
N SER A 2 67.60 22.63 13.56
CA SER A 2 66.31 23.29 13.46
C SER A 2 66.52 24.79 13.50
N GLU A 3 66.11 25.51 12.51
CA GLU A 3 66.01 26.98 12.59
C GLU A 3 64.55 27.38 12.77
N ALA A 4 64.28 27.91 13.95
CA ALA A 4 63.03 28.55 14.28
C ALA A 4 63.05 30.01 13.79
N ARG A 5 62.19 30.37 12.84
CA ARG A 5 61.95 31.76 12.45
C ARG A 5 60.83 32.36 13.27
N THR A 6 61.17 33.30 14.09
CA THR A 6 60.21 34.12 14.88
C THR A 6 59.69 35.24 13.99
N LEU A 7 58.42 35.25 13.68
CA LEU A 7 57.69 36.33 13.01
C LEU A 7 57.15 37.31 14.05
N ILE A 8 57.73 38.51 14.12
CA ILE A 8 57.25 39.60 14.93
C ILE A 8 56.14 40.32 14.20
N MET A 9 54.88 40.17 14.66
CA MET A 9 53.75 40.92 14.13
C MET A 9 53.70 42.33 14.78
N LYS A 10 53.96 43.34 13.97
CA LYS A 10 53.81 44.73 14.35
C LYS A 10 52.32 45.15 14.34
N LYS A 11 51.73 45.47 15.47
CA LYS A 11 50.37 45.96 15.62
C LYS A 11 50.23 47.36 14.93
N PRO A 12 49.26 47.56 14.04
CA PRO A 12 48.93 48.91 13.57
C PRO A 12 48.14 49.65 14.65
N ILE A 13 48.63 50.84 14.96
CA ILE A 13 47.95 51.81 15.85
C ILE A 13 46.86 52.48 14.97
N ILE A 14 45.59 52.12 15.25
CA ILE A 14 44.43 52.77 14.59
C ILE A 14 44.16 54.08 15.34
N HIS A 15 44.49 55.20 14.72
CA HIS A 15 44.10 56.53 15.17
C HIS A 15 42.56 56.67 15.01
N TRP A 16 41.85 56.73 16.13
CA TRP A 16 40.45 57.11 16.14
C TRP A 16 40.35 58.61 15.93
N CYS A 17 39.94 58.98 14.71
CA CYS A 17 39.56 60.36 14.41
C CYS A 17 38.14 60.59 14.97
N MET A 18 38.04 61.30 16.12
CA MET A 18 36.75 61.81 16.59
C MET A 18 36.24 62.87 15.63
N ARG A 19 35.37 62.48 14.72
CA ARG A 19 34.59 63.42 13.91
C ARG A 19 33.34 63.81 14.67
N GLY A 20 33.15 65.10 14.78
CA GLY A 20 32.15 65.76 15.54
C GLY A 20 30.71 65.29 15.34
N ALA A 21 29.97 65.31 16.44
CA ALA A 21 28.56 65.05 16.48
C ALA A 21 27.79 66.11 15.69
N THR A 22 27.46 65.82 14.46
CA THR A 22 26.37 66.54 13.77
C THR A 22 25.05 66.13 14.45
N LYS A 23 24.38 67.13 15.10
CA LYS A 23 23.00 67.00 15.52
C LYS A 23 22.14 66.66 14.29
N GLY A 24 22.01 65.35 13.96
CA GLY A 24 21.05 64.91 13.00
C GLY A 24 19.66 65.21 13.53
N ALA A 25 18.91 65.97 12.81
CA ALA A 25 17.48 66.17 13.04
C ALA A 25 16.82 64.81 13.27
N MET A 26 16.16 64.61 14.42
CA MET A 26 15.25 63.51 14.63
C MET A 26 14.13 63.66 13.61
N ALA A 27 14.30 62.99 12.46
CA ALA A 27 13.20 62.78 11.53
C ALA A 27 12.10 62.10 12.35
N ALA A 28 10.97 62.72 12.48
CA ALA A 28 9.79 62.14 13.11
C ALA A 28 9.52 60.83 12.41
N GLN A 29 9.78 59.71 13.10
CA GLN A 29 9.41 58.36 12.63
C GLN A 29 7.89 58.30 12.59
N GLN A 30 7.32 58.64 11.46
CA GLN A 30 5.90 58.49 11.22
C GLN A 30 5.58 56.99 11.28
N GLY A 31 4.49 56.64 11.98
CA GLY A 31 4.07 55.28 12.37
C GLY A 31 3.81 54.24 11.27
N VAL A 32 4.48 54.38 10.12
CA VAL A 32 4.44 53.41 9.00
C VAL A 32 4.97 52.04 9.41
N SER A 33 5.89 52.00 10.39
CA SER A 33 6.45 50.74 10.91
C SER A 33 5.40 49.80 11.52
N LEU A 34 4.41 50.34 12.24
CA LEU A 34 3.34 49.55 12.87
C LEU A 34 2.45 48.88 11.81
N ILE A 35 2.10 49.62 10.75
CA ILE A 35 1.27 49.09 9.65
C ILE A 35 2.00 47.98 8.91
N MET A 36 3.31 48.15 8.65
CA MET A 36 4.14 47.10 8.03
C MET A 36 4.19 45.81 8.87
N VAL A 37 4.38 45.94 10.19
CA VAL A 37 4.39 44.77 11.09
C VAL A 37 3.02 44.09 11.12
N MET A 38 1.93 44.84 11.20
CA MET A 38 0.58 44.27 11.13
C MET A 38 0.33 43.50 9.81
N LEU A 39 0.77 44.08 8.68
CA LEU A 39 0.61 43.45 7.37
C LEU A 39 1.41 42.15 7.26
N ILE A 40 2.66 42.14 7.73
CA ILE A 40 3.49 40.96 7.80
C ILE A 40 2.85 39.87 8.70
N MET A 41 2.33 40.26 9.88
CA MET A 41 1.65 39.36 10.80
C MET A 41 0.44 38.67 10.14
N VAL A 42 -0.37 39.42 9.40
CA VAL A 42 -1.51 38.87 8.67
C VAL A 42 -1.07 37.87 7.61
N VAL A 43 -0.06 38.22 6.81
CA VAL A 43 0.47 37.32 5.75
C VAL A 43 1.04 36.05 6.36
N VAL A 44 1.85 36.14 7.42
CA VAL A 44 2.43 34.96 8.10
C VAL A 44 1.34 34.11 8.73
N SER A 45 0.30 34.73 9.30
CA SER A 45 -0.84 33.98 9.85
C SER A 45 -1.60 33.19 8.77
N MET A 46 -1.84 33.80 7.61
CA MET A 46 -2.50 33.12 6.48
C MET A 46 -1.65 31.95 5.94
N LEU A 47 -0.34 32.13 5.81
CA LEU A 47 0.59 31.08 5.40
C LEU A 47 0.65 29.95 6.43
N GLY A 48 0.62 30.27 7.73
CA GLY A 48 0.59 29.30 8.82
C GLY A 48 -0.66 28.40 8.76
N ILE A 49 -1.85 28.98 8.58
CA ILE A 49 -3.10 28.21 8.46
C ILE A 49 -3.07 27.31 7.22
N GLY A 50 -2.60 27.82 6.07
CA GLY A 50 -2.44 27.02 4.85
C GLY A 50 -1.49 25.83 5.04
N GLY A 51 -0.36 26.05 5.71
CA GLY A 51 0.61 25.00 6.01
C GLY A 51 0.05 23.87 6.87
N VAL A 52 -0.76 24.19 7.89
CA VAL A 52 -1.42 23.18 8.73
C VAL A 52 -2.41 22.32 7.92
N GLN A 53 -3.19 22.94 7.01
CA GLN A 53 -4.13 22.19 6.17
C GLN A 53 -3.40 21.19 5.25
N ILE A 54 -2.30 21.62 4.63
CA ILE A 54 -1.48 20.74 3.78
C ILE A 54 -0.89 19.57 4.61
N ALA A 55 -0.40 19.85 5.81
CA ALA A 55 0.16 18.81 6.68
C ALA A 55 -0.89 17.75 7.07
N MET A 56 -2.13 18.17 7.39
CA MET A 56 -3.22 17.23 7.71
C MET A 56 -3.63 16.39 6.48
N MET A 57 -3.63 16.97 5.28
CA MET A 57 -3.90 16.21 4.05
C MET A 57 -2.80 15.20 3.76
N ALA A 58 -1.54 15.58 3.93
CA ALA A 58 -0.40 14.70 3.74
C ALA A 58 -0.41 13.51 4.73
N GLU A 59 -0.78 13.76 6.00
CA GLU A 59 -0.92 12.68 6.98
C GLU A 59 -2.01 11.69 6.61
N ARG A 60 -3.19 12.16 6.16
CA ARG A 60 -4.27 11.29 5.70
C ARG A 60 -3.87 10.48 4.47
N GLY A 61 -3.18 11.11 3.51
CA GLY A 61 -2.62 10.44 2.34
C GLY A 61 -1.67 9.32 2.73
N SER A 62 -0.71 9.59 3.60
CA SER A 62 0.27 8.60 4.08
C SER A 62 -0.38 7.42 4.79
N ARG A 63 -1.43 7.65 5.59
CA ARG A 63 -2.20 6.57 6.22
C ARG A 63 -2.91 5.70 5.18
N ASN A 64 -3.57 6.32 4.20
CA ASN A 64 -4.25 5.59 3.13
C ASN A 64 -3.27 4.77 2.27
N ASP A 65 -2.11 5.32 1.94
CA ASP A 65 -1.08 4.61 1.18
C ASP A 65 -0.57 3.38 1.94
N ARG A 66 -0.38 3.51 3.25
CA ARG A 66 0.00 2.37 4.09
C ARG A 66 -1.08 1.30 4.13
N ASP A 67 -2.34 1.69 4.29
CA ASP A 67 -3.46 0.76 4.35
C ASP A 67 -3.63 0.02 3.01
N MET A 68 -3.41 0.71 1.88
CA MET A 68 -3.38 0.10 0.55
C MET A 68 -2.21 -0.88 0.38
N GLN A 69 -1.02 -0.54 0.87
CA GLN A 69 0.14 -1.45 0.82
C GLN A 69 -0.11 -2.74 1.61
N ILE A 70 -0.77 -2.65 2.77
CA ILE A 70 -1.14 -3.82 3.57
C ILE A 70 -2.12 -4.70 2.80
N ALA A 71 -3.15 -4.11 2.19
CA ALA A 71 -4.11 -4.84 1.37
C ALA A 71 -3.44 -5.51 0.16
N PHE A 72 -2.51 -4.80 -0.49
CA PHE A 72 -1.75 -5.34 -1.62
C PHE A 72 -0.87 -6.53 -1.21
N GLN A 73 -0.11 -6.42 -0.13
CA GLN A 73 0.69 -7.52 0.40
C GLN A 73 -0.17 -8.72 0.82
N ALA A 74 -1.36 -8.47 1.36
CA ALA A 74 -2.30 -9.53 1.68
C ALA A 74 -2.80 -10.23 0.40
N ALA A 75 -3.09 -9.49 -0.67
CA ALA A 75 -3.48 -10.07 -1.95
C ALA A 75 -2.35 -10.91 -2.58
N GLU A 76 -1.10 -10.42 -2.55
CA GLU A 76 0.06 -11.18 -3.01
C GLU A 76 0.25 -12.47 -2.21
N ALA A 77 0.08 -12.41 -0.89
CA ALA A 77 0.14 -13.61 -0.07
C ALA A 77 -0.94 -14.64 -0.48
N ALA A 78 -2.15 -14.18 -0.84
CA ALA A 78 -3.21 -15.08 -1.31
C ALA A 78 -2.90 -15.68 -2.69
N LEU A 79 -2.24 -14.95 -3.59
CA LEU A 79 -1.75 -15.50 -4.87
C LEU A 79 -0.73 -16.61 -4.63
N ILE A 80 0.20 -16.41 -3.71
CA ILE A 80 1.18 -17.45 -3.32
C ILE A 80 0.47 -18.64 -2.67
N ASP A 81 -0.55 -18.42 -1.84
CA ASP A 81 -1.32 -19.50 -1.22
C ASP A 81 -2.07 -20.33 -2.26
N ALA A 82 -2.64 -19.67 -3.28
CA ALA A 82 -3.27 -20.34 -4.41
C ALA A 82 -2.26 -21.13 -5.26
N GLU A 83 -1.05 -20.61 -5.46
CA GLU A 83 0.02 -21.35 -6.12
C GLU A 83 0.38 -22.62 -5.36
N PHE A 84 0.46 -22.55 -4.03
CA PHE A 84 0.66 -23.74 -3.21
C PHE A 84 -0.52 -24.72 -3.29
N ASP A 85 -1.76 -24.23 -3.33
CA ASP A 85 -2.94 -25.06 -3.52
C ASP A 85 -2.85 -25.82 -4.87
N ILE A 86 -2.52 -25.12 -5.97
CA ILE A 86 -2.38 -25.69 -7.31
C ILE A 86 -1.23 -26.72 -7.37
N THR A 87 -0.07 -26.39 -6.84
CA THR A 87 1.14 -27.20 -6.98
C THR A 87 1.22 -28.32 -5.96
N SER A 88 0.30 -28.38 -5.00
CA SER A 88 0.26 -29.37 -3.91
C SER A 88 1.61 -29.56 -3.20
N LYS A 89 2.44 -28.49 -3.15
CA LYS A 89 3.77 -28.53 -2.52
C LYS A 89 3.71 -28.78 -1.02
N PHE A 90 2.55 -28.58 -0.42
CA PHE A 90 2.30 -28.91 0.98
C PHE A 90 1.54 -30.23 1.06
N THR A 91 2.14 -31.20 1.73
CA THR A 91 1.53 -32.51 2.04
C THR A 91 0.26 -32.40 2.89
N ALA A 92 -0.14 -31.21 3.28
CA ALA A 92 -1.30 -30.89 4.10
C ALA A 92 -2.47 -30.29 3.30
N SER A 93 -2.52 -30.43 1.97
CA SER A 93 -3.69 -30.02 1.21
C SER A 93 -4.93 -30.67 1.80
N LYS A 94 -5.92 -29.86 2.16
CA LYS A 94 -7.21 -30.32 2.68
C LYS A 94 -8.23 -30.61 1.57
N ARG A 95 -7.83 -30.53 0.30
CA ARG A 95 -8.63 -31.04 -0.80
C ARG A 95 -8.50 -32.56 -0.84
N VAL A 96 -9.60 -33.26 -0.87
CA VAL A 96 -9.65 -34.71 -0.89
C VAL A 96 -9.28 -35.25 -2.28
N VAL A 97 -9.76 -34.53 -3.31
CA VAL A 97 -9.46 -34.81 -4.70
C VAL A 97 -8.61 -33.72 -5.26
N ASN A 98 -7.52 -34.03 -5.95
CA ASN A 98 -6.69 -33.03 -6.63
C ASN A 98 -7.46 -32.46 -7.83
N PRO A 99 -7.94 -31.21 -7.78
CA PRO A 99 -8.72 -30.64 -8.87
C PRO A 99 -7.86 -30.16 -10.05
N PHE A 100 -6.55 -30.13 -9.89
CA PHE A 100 -5.63 -29.54 -10.87
C PHE A 100 -5.10 -30.60 -11.87
N ASP A 101 -5.43 -31.86 -11.67
CA ASP A 101 -5.16 -32.89 -12.65
C ASP A 101 -6.14 -32.77 -13.82
N LYS A 102 -5.66 -33.07 -15.03
CA LYS A 102 -6.43 -32.94 -16.27
C LYS A 102 -7.79 -33.67 -16.24
N GLU A 103 -7.86 -34.82 -15.59
CA GLU A 103 -9.08 -35.59 -15.47
C GLU A 103 -10.10 -34.95 -14.53
N ASN A 104 -9.64 -34.46 -13.38
CA ASN A 104 -10.50 -33.91 -12.34
C ASN A 104 -10.92 -32.45 -12.62
N ALA A 105 -10.10 -31.68 -13.35
CA ALA A 105 -10.36 -30.29 -13.66
C ALA A 105 -11.71 -30.11 -14.36
N THR A 106 -12.10 -31.01 -15.24
CA THR A 106 -13.37 -30.94 -15.99
C THR A 106 -14.61 -30.99 -15.10
N PHE A 107 -14.52 -31.65 -13.94
CA PHE A 107 -15.66 -31.86 -13.05
C PHE A 107 -15.69 -30.90 -11.85
N LEU A 108 -14.54 -30.41 -11.43
CA LEU A 108 -14.42 -29.60 -10.20
C LEU A 108 -14.45 -28.10 -10.47
N PHE A 109 -14.10 -27.68 -11.68
CA PHE A 109 -14.24 -26.28 -12.09
C PHE A 109 -15.66 -26.01 -12.61
N LEU A 110 -16.42 -25.24 -11.82
CA LEU A 110 -17.82 -24.97 -12.09
C LEU A 110 -18.01 -23.60 -12.77
N GLN A 111 -18.98 -23.47 -13.66
CA GLN A 111 -19.21 -22.25 -14.45
C GLN A 111 -19.49 -21.02 -13.58
N ASP A 112 -20.16 -21.15 -12.45
CA ASP A 112 -20.43 -20.06 -11.51
C ASP A 112 -19.58 -20.11 -10.24
N CYS A 113 -18.44 -20.77 -10.30
CA CYS A 113 -17.54 -21.10 -9.21
C CYS A 113 -18.16 -21.99 -8.13
N GLY A 114 -17.36 -22.91 -7.62
CA GLY A 114 -17.79 -23.78 -6.53
C GLY A 114 -17.90 -23.06 -5.21
N SER A 115 -18.86 -23.45 -4.39
CA SER A 115 -19.12 -22.86 -3.08
C SER A 115 -18.84 -23.80 -1.91
N SER A 116 -18.45 -25.06 -2.16
CA SER A 116 -18.23 -26.05 -1.10
C SER A 116 -17.28 -27.16 -1.54
N GLY A 117 -16.75 -27.91 -0.56
CA GLY A 117 -15.87 -29.06 -0.81
C GLY A 117 -14.64 -28.72 -1.61
N ASP A 118 -14.19 -29.66 -2.43
CA ASP A 118 -12.99 -29.52 -3.27
C ASP A 118 -13.17 -28.56 -4.46
N SER A 119 -14.41 -28.24 -4.84
CA SER A 119 -14.72 -27.26 -5.88
C SER A 119 -14.74 -25.80 -5.39
N LEU A 120 -14.63 -25.58 -4.07
CA LEU A 120 -14.68 -24.22 -3.52
C LEU A 120 -13.63 -23.31 -4.17
N GLY A 121 -14.08 -22.18 -4.71
CA GLY A 121 -13.24 -21.18 -5.35
C GLY A 121 -12.69 -21.59 -6.72
N LEU A 122 -13.12 -22.74 -7.27
CA LEU A 122 -12.74 -23.21 -8.61
C LEU A 122 -13.81 -22.80 -9.62
N CYS A 123 -13.40 -22.03 -10.61
CA CYS A 123 -14.28 -21.46 -11.64
C CYS A 123 -13.90 -21.98 -13.02
N ALA A 124 -14.87 -22.45 -13.80
CA ALA A 124 -14.68 -22.67 -15.22
C ALA A 124 -14.65 -21.32 -15.95
N GLU A 125 -13.94 -21.27 -17.06
CA GLU A 125 -13.93 -20.10 -17.91
C GLU A 125 -15.34 -19.83 -18.48
N ASN A 126 -15.78 -18.59 -18.38
CA ASN A 126 -17.04 -18.20 -19.00
C ASN A 126 -16.89 -18.06 -20.53
N PRO A 127 -17.91 -18.45 -21.29
CA PRO A 127 -17.90 -18.29 -22.74
C PRO A 127 -17.60 -16.86 -23.18
N THR A 128 -17.00 -16.72 -24.35
CA THR A 128 -16.67 -15.42 -24.94
C THR A 128 -17.92 -14.52 -25.00
N GLY A 129 -17.78 -13.29 -24.51
CA GLY A 129 -18.86 -12.31 -24.46
C GLY A 129 -19.67 -12.31 -23.16
N GLN A 130 -19.45 -13.24 -22.25
CA GLN A 130 -20.02 -13.21 -20.91
C GLN A 130 -19.07 -12.54 -19.90
N VAL A 131 -19.65 -12.08 -18.79
CA VAL A 131 -18.89 -11.47 -17.70
C VAL A 131 -17.93 -12.52 -17.11
N PRO A 132 -16.63 -12.22 -16.97
CA PRO A 132 -15.66 -13.13 -16.37
C PRO A 132 -16.05 -13.53 -14.93
N ALA A 133 -15.65 -14.74 -14.50
CA ALA A 133 -15.99 -15.25 -13.18
C ALA A 133 -15.51 -14.33 -12.05
N TRP A 134 -14.31 -13.77 -12.18
CA TRP A 134 -13.72 -12.86 -11.18
C TRP A 134 -14.48 -11.54 -11.01
N LEU A 135 -15.30 -11.11 -11.99
CA LEU A 135 -16.19 -9.95 -11.85
C LEU A 135 -17.55 -10.29 -11.24
N LYS A 136 -17.96 -11.58 -11.30
CA LYS A 136 -19.24 -12.04 -10.75
C LYS A 136 -19.14 -12.40 -9.27
N VAL A 137 -17.96 -12.81 -8.82
CA VAL A 137 -17.75 -13.32 -7.46
C VAL A 137 -17.54 -12.16 -6.50
N ASP A 138 -18.29 -12.17 -5.40
CA ASP A 138 -18.06 -11.25 -4.29
C ASP A 138 -16.96 -11.78 -3.36
N PHE A 139 -15.80 -11.13 -3.38
CA PHE A 139 -14.68 -11.44 -2.51
C PHE A 139 -14.89 -10.99 -1.06
N THR A 140 -15.84 -10.11 -0.81
CA THR A 140 -16.15 -9.63 0.54
C THR A 140 -17.04 -10.58 1.31
N ASP A 141 -17.78 -11.43 0.58
CA ASP A 141 -18.67 -12.43 1.17
C ASP A 141 -17.88 -13.49 1.92
N ALA A 142 -18.22 -13.66 3.19
CA ALA A 142 -17.65 -14.69 4.09
C ALA A 142 -18.72 -15.67 4.58
N ALA A 143 -19.96 -15.60 4.05
CA ALA A 143 -21.06 -16.46 4.44
C ALA A 143 -20.84 -17.92 4.02
N THR A 144 -21.64 -18.79 4.59
CA THR A 144 -21.71 -20.19 4.13
C THR A 144 -22.22 -20.21 2.69
N GLY A 145 -21.42 -20.73 1.77
CA GLY A 145 -21.71 -20.71 0.34
C GLY A 145 -20.98 -19.62 -0.44
N ALA A 146 -20.12 -18.81 0.20
CA ALA A 146 -19.21 -17.92 -0.48
C ALA A 146 -18.37 -18.69 -1.51
N LYS A 147 -18.18 -18.10 -2.69
CA LYS A 147 -17.49 -18.75 -3.83
C LYS A 147 -15.98 -18.48 -3.87
N THR A 148 -15.43 -17.96 -2.79
CA THR A 148 -14.00 -17.61 -2.67
C THR A 148 -13.31 -18.47 -1.61
N VAL A 149 -12.06 -18.76 -1.83
CA VAL A 149 -11.20 -19.47 -0.88
C VAL A 149 -10.55 -18.46 0.06
N GLU A 150 -10.66 -18.69 1.34
CA GLU A 150 -9.92 -17.94 2.36
C GLU A 150 -8.47 -18.47 2.45
N PHE A 151 -7.51 -17.58 2.60
CA PHE A 151 -6.10 -17.93 2.80
C PHE A 151 -5.92 -19.06 3.83
N GLY A 152 -5.14 -20.06 3.48
CA GLY A 152 -4.82 -21.19 4.34
C GLY A 152 -5.92 -22.24 4.45
N LYS A 153 -7.06 -22.06 3.78
CA LYS A 153 -8.19 -23.03 3.81
C LYS A 153 -7.76 -24.42 3.39
N PHE A 154 -7.06 -24.52 2.28
CA PHE A 154 -6.57 -25.78 1.72
C PHE A 154 -5.10 -26.04 2.02
N THR A 155 -4.29 -25.02 2.12
CA THR A 155 -2.85 -25.14 2.37
C THR A 155 -2.50 -25.32 3.85
N GLY A 156 -3.42 -25.01 4.76
CA GLY A 156 -3.16 -25.04 6.21
C GLY A 156 -2.23 -23.92 6.71
N ARG A 157 -1.83 -22.97 5.85
CA ARG A 157 -0.97 -21.85 6.22
C ARG A 157 -1.70 -20.87 7.13
N ALA A 158 -0.98 -20.28 8.07
CA ALA A 158 -1.50 -19.23 8.93
C ALA A 158 -1.27 -17.85 8.31
N PHE A 159 -2.24 -16.95 8.47
CA PHE A 159 -2.12 -15.55 8.07
C PHE A 159 -2.48 -14.64 9.25
N PRO A 160 -1.64 -13.67 9.60
CA PRO A 160 -1.91 -12.77 10.71
C PRO A 160 -3.03 -11.81 10.34
N VAL A 161 -4.07 -11.77 11.19
CA VAL A 161 -5.22 -10.87 11.03
C VAL A 161 -5.66 -10.36 12.39
N GLY A 162 -6.26 -9.20 12.43
CA GLY A 162 -6.85 -8.67 13.65
C GLY A 162 -6.66 -7.17 13.83
N THR A 163 -7.08 -6.70 15.00
CA THR A 163 -7.06 -5.28 15.36
C THR A 163 -5.76 -4.85 16.06
N VAL A 164 -4.88 -5.78 16.38
CA VAL A 164 -3.62 -5.50 17.10
C VAL A 164 -2.48 -5.35 16.10
N GLY A 165 -1.89 -4.16 16.05
CA GLY A 165 -0.80 -3.85 15.14
C GLY A 165 -1.26 -3.46 13.74
N ILE A 166 -0.34 -3.53 12.78
CA ILE A 166 -0.57 -3.16 11.38
C ILE A 166 -0.84 -4.46 10.60
N GLN A 167 -2.07 -4.96 10.69
CA GLN A 167 -2.51 -6.22 10.07
C GLN A 167 -3.82 -6.01 9.32
N PRO A 168 -4.11 -6.81 8.29
CA PRO A 168 -5.42 -6.86 7.68
C PRO A 168 -6.50 -7.23 8.71
N TYR A 169 -7.69 -6.64 8.60
CA TYR A 169 -8.78 -6.96 9.53
C TYR A 169 -9.36 -8.37 9.31
N LYS A 170 -9.21 -8.93 8.10
CA LYS A 170 -9.57 -10.31 7.76
C LYS A 170 -8.58 -10.90 6.76
N LYS A 171 -8.59 -12.23 6.64
CA LYS A 171 -7.72 -12.97 5.73
C LYS A 171 -8.07 -12.65 4.27
N PRO A 172 -7.06 -12.56 3.39
CA PRO A 172 -7.29 -12.38 1.97
C PRO A 172 -7.96 -13.62 1.36
N ARG A 173 -8.59 -13.43 0.21
CA ARG A 173 -9.36 -14.46 -0.48
C ARG A 173 -8.96 -14.54 -1.94
N TYR A 174 -9.12 -15.72 -2.53
CA TYR A 174 -8.81 -15.95 -3.94
C TYR A 174 -9.82 -16.87 -4.61
N ILE A 175 -9.81 -16.85 -5.93
CA ILE A 175 -10.42 -17.84 -6.81
C ILE A 175 -9.40 -18.32 -7.83
N ILE A 176 -9.61 -19.50 -8.37
CA ILE A 176 -8.80 -20.10 -9.42
C ILE A 176 -9.72 -20.40 -10.59
N GLU A 177 -9.42 -19.82 -11.74
CA GLU A 177 -10.16 -20.06 -12.98
C GLU A 177 -9.36 -20.98 -13.90
N LEU A 178 -10.00 -22.00 -14.42
CA LEU A 178 -9.45 -22.86 -15.49
C LEU A 178 -9.57 -22.13 -16.82
N VAL A 179 -8.44 -21.86 -17.45
CA VAL A 179 -8.37 -21.23 -18.78
C VAL A 179 -8.06 -22.30 -19.80
N ASN A 180 -8.97 -22.49 -20.76
CA ASN A 180 -8.77 -23.47 -21.81
C ASN A 180 -7.90 -22.92 -22.94
N ASP A 181 -6.87 -23.66 -23.33
CA ASP A 181 -6.13 -23.37 -24.55
C ASP A 181 -6.87 -23.94 -25.75
N TYR A 182 -7.75 -23.15 -26.36
CA TYR A 182 -8.52 -23.56 -27.55
C TYR A 182 -7.64 -23.87 -28.75
N LYS A 183 -6.37 -23.42 -28.76
CA LYS A 183 -5.43 -23.67 -29.87
C LYS A 183 -4.71 -25.02 -29.73
N ASN A 184 -4.56 -25.52 -28.51
CA ASN A 184 -3.89 -26.75 -28.20
C ASN A 184 -4.73 -27.63 -27.26
N PRO A 185 -5.73 -28.35 -27.73
CA PRO A 185 -6.62 -29.15 -26.89
C PRO A 185 -5.93 -30.26 -26.07
N GLY A 186 -4.67 -30.57 -26.40
CA GLY A 186 -3.84 -31.55 -25.68
C GLY A 186 -2.90 -30.92 -24.63
N ALA A 187 -2.78 -29.62 -24.55
CA ALA A 187 -1.89 -28.95 -23.62
C ALA A 187 -2.30 -29.15 -22.15
N SER A 188 -1.35 -28.92 -21.27
CA SER A 188 -1.65 -28.83 -19.83
C SER A 188 -2.58 -27.67 -19.53
N PRO A 189 -3.50 -27.82 -18.57
CA PRO A 189 -4.42 -26.75 -18.21
C PRO A 189 -3.67 -25.54 -17.69
N PHE A 190 -4.15 -24.34 -18.05
CA PHE A 190 -3.67 -23.08 -17.48
C PHE A 190 -4.66 -22.59 -16.44
N PHE A 191 -4.12 -22.03 -15.36
CA PHE A 191 -4.94 -21.50 -14.27
C PHE A 191 -4.69 -20.00 -14.13
N ARG A 192 -5.78 -19.23 -14.04
CA ARG A 192 -5.75 -17.82 -13.69
C ARG A 192 -6.20 -17.66 -12.24
N VAL A 193 -5.34 -17.08 -11.42
CA VAL A 193 -5.67 -16.78 -10.03
C VAL A 193 -6.03 -15.30 -9.90
N THR A 194 -7.16 -15.03 -9.26
CA THR A 194 -7.57 -13.68 -8.87
C THR A 194 -7.71 -13.64 -7.36
N ALA A 195 -7.04 -12.68 -6.72
CA ALA A 195 -7.04 -12.53 -5.27
C ALA A 195 -7.44 -11.13 -4.86
N MET A 196 -8.05 -11.04 -3.67
CA MET A 196 -8.39 -9.78 -3.00
C MET A 196 -7.80 -9.77 -1.60
N GLY A 197 -6.99 -8.76 -1.31
CA GLY A 197 -6.50 -8.45 0.02
C GLY A 197 -7.36 -7.39 0.69
N PHE A 198 -7.30 -7.36 2.02
CA PHE A 198 -8.04 -6.41 2.84
C PHE A 198 -7.07 -5.53 3.62
N GLY A 199 -7.44 -4.27 3.80
CA GLY A 199 -6.70 -3.34 4.63
C GLY A 199 -6.90 -3.62 6.14
N PRO A 200 -6.31 -2.77 7.00
CA PRO A 200 -6.44 -2.92 8.45
C PRO A 200 -7.81 -2.48 8.98
N ARG A 201 -8.62 -1.79 8.18
CA ARG A 201 -9.96 -1.32 8.55
C ARG A 201 -11.04 -2.05 7.79
N PRO A 202 -12.23 -2.28 8.43
CA PRO A 202 -13.33 -3.02 7.81
C PRO A 202 -14.16 -2.19 6.80
N ASP A 203 -13.92 -0.88 6.69
CA ASP A 203 -14.62 0.11 5.87
C ASP A 203 -13.92 0.41 4.54
#